data_483ad35175fa9b6438535979a731560d
#
_entry.id   483ad35175fa9b6438535979a731560d
#
_cell.length_a   1.000
_cell.length_b   1.000
_cell.length_c   1.000
_cell.angle_alpha   90.00
_cell.angle_beta   90.00
_cell.angle_gamma   90.00
#
_symmetry.space_group_name_H-M   'P 1'
#
loop_
_entity.id
_entity.type
_entity.pdbx_description
1 polymer ?
#
loop_
_entity_poly.entity_id
_entity_poly.type
_entity_poly.pdbx_seq_one_letter_code
_entity_poly.pdbx_strand_id
1 'polypeptide(L)'
;MKKTAERILNGDILAAARLMRDIDDRMPEATEVLKELYPKTGRAYIIGVTGAPGSGKSTLVDRMVDVFRKEGKSVGIVAVDPTSPFTGGAILGDRVRMQRHATDDGVFIRSLATRGCLGGLTRSTQDIVNVMDAMGKDIIIVETVGVGQDEVDIVNLAHTSVVVLVPGMGDEIQAIKAGIIEIGEIFVINKSDREGTDKTEYELRLVLEMGKKREDGWEPPIFRTEAILGKGVVEVVSGMVRHHQILMQTRAMERKLKERAKVTFLQILQSEVMGHFTQQIEEEGQWENIVGDLMERRTDPYSLAEHMMRSAFGKTDASIPQRKTSGDSKKEGGAGS
;
A
#
# COMPACT_ATOMS: atom_id res chain seq x y z
N MET A 1 -2.00 15.90 20.35
CA MET A 1 -2.42 15.40 19.02
C MET A 1 -2.27 16.48 17.97
N LYS A 2 -2.99 17.60 17.97
CA LYS A 2 -2.80 18.70 16.97
C LYS A 2 -1.33 19.09 16.75
N LYS A 3 -0.54 19.25 17.81
CA LYS A 3 0.91 19.54 17.68
C LYS A 3 1.68 18.46 16.91
N THR A 4 1.29 17.17 16.99
CA THR A 4 1.98 16.08 16.27
C THR A 4 1.65 16.14 14.79
N ALA A 5 0.38 16.31 14.42
CA ALA A 5 -0.03 16.47 13.02
C ALA A 5 0.62 17.69 12.37
N GLU A 6 0.61 18.86 13.04
CA GLU A 6 1.27 20.08 12.56
C GLU A 6 2.78 19.89 12.34
N ARG A 7 3.48 19.19 13.24
CA ARG A 7 4.91 18.88 13.08
C ARG A 7 5.16 18.03 11.86
N ILE A 8 4.33 16.99 11.65
CA ILE A 8 4.44 16.09 10.48
C ILE A 8 4.19 16.87 9.19
N LEU A 9 3.17 17.72 9.15
CA LEU A 9 2.86 18.58 8.00
C LEU A 9 4.00 19.56 7.67
N ASN A 10 4.81 19.94 8.67
CA ASN A 10 6.01 20.75 8.50
C ASN A 10 7.28 19.92 8.23
N GLY A 11 7.15 18.63 7.94
CA GLY A 11 8.27 17.75 7.55
C GLY A 11 9.10 17.21 8.71
N ASP A 12 8.61 17.24 9.96
CA ASP A 12 9.33 16.68 11.12
C ASP A 12 9.43 15.15 11.04
N ILE A 13 10.60 14.68 10.66
CA ILE A 13 10.93 13.26 10.48
C ILE A 13 10.77 12.46 11.79
N LEU A 14 11.15 13.04 12.94
CA LEU A 14 11.03 12.34 14.22
C LEU A 14 9.58 12.18 14.66
N ALA A 15 8.74 13.18 14.44
CA ALA A 15 7.32 13.09 14.71
C ALA A 15 6.65 12.03 13.85
N ALA A 16 6.97 11.99 12.56
CA ALA A 16 6.48 10.99 11.62
C ALA A 16 6.93 9.58 11.98
N ALA A 17 8.22 9.39 12.27
CA ALA A 17 8.77 8.08 12.66
C ALA A 17 8.12 7.53 13.94
N ARG A 18 7.81 8.39 14.92
CA ARG A 18 7.08 8.01 16.14
C ARG A 18 5.64 7.61 15.84
N LEU A 19 4.92 8.43 15.06
CA LEU A 19 3.56 8.07 14.64
C LEU A 19 3.52 6.75 13.88
N MET A 20 4.46 6.49 12.96
CA MET A 20 4.54 5.23 12.23
C MET A 20 4.81 4.03 13.14
N ARG A 21 5.59 4.20 14.22
CA ARG A 21 5.74 3.16 15.25
C ARG A 21 4.42 2.93 15.99
N ASP A 22 3.76 4.00 16.40
CA ASP A 22 2.49 3.92 17.12
C ASP A 22 1.37 3.29 16.29
N ILE A 23 1.41 3.48 14.94
CA ILE A 23 0.56 2.76 13.97
C ILE A 23 0.88 1.26 13.95
N ASP A 24 2.17 0.89 13.88
CA ASP A 24 2.61 -0.51 13.91
C ASP A 24 2.20 -1.22 15.21
N ASP A 25 2.26 -0.50 16.33
CA ASP A 25 1.90 -0.97 17.66
C ASP A 25 0.38 -0.86 17.94
N ARG A 26 -0.41 -0.41 16.95
CA ARG A 26 -1.87 -0.25 17.01
C ARG A 26 -2.34 0.63 18.18
N MET A 27 -1.57 1.66 18.51
CA MET A 27 -1.91 2.60 19.58
C MET A 27 -3.15 3.42 19.18
N PRO A 28 -4.19 3.50 20.02
CA PRO A 28 -5.43 4.24 19.69
C PRO A 28 -5.18 5.71 19.36
N GLU A 29 -4.20 6.33 20.00
CA GLU A 29 -3.83 7.73 19.79
C GLU A 29 -3.32 8.01 18.37
N ALA A 30 -2.75 7.00 17.70
CA ALA A 30 -2.30 7.11 16.32
C ALA A 30 -3.47 7.41 15.37
N THR A 31 -4.62 6.80 15.60
CA THR A 31 -5.84 6.99 14.79
C THR A 31 -6.30 8.44 14.81
N GLU A 32 -6.23 9.13 15.95
CA GLU A 32 -6.64 10.54 16.04
C GLU A 32 -5.71 11.46 15.25
N VAL A 33 -4.41 11.16 15.23
CA VAL A 33 -3.45 11.92 14.41
C VAL A 33 -3.69 11.65 12.92
N LEU A 34 -3.96 10.40 12.54
CA LEU A 34 -4.29 10.02 11.15
C LEU A 34 -5.55 10.74 10.63
N LYS A 35 -6.59 10.90 11.46
CA LYS A 35 -7.79 11.66 11.10
C LYS A 35 -7.47 13.14 10.76
N GLU A 36 -6.50 13.74 11.45
CA GLU A 36 -6.07 15.11 11.18
C GLU A 36 -5.20 15.22 9.91
N LEU A 37 -4.37 14.18 9.63
CA LEU A 37 -3.49 14.14 8.46
C LEU A 37 -4.23 13.80 7.17
N TYR A 38 -5.24 12.92 7.22
CA TYR A 38 -5.93 12.41 6.04
C TYR A 38 -6.40 13.49 5.05
N PRO A 39 -6.99 14.62 5.45
CA PRO A 39 -7.40 15.68 4.52
C PRO A 39 -6.23 16.38 3.81
N LYS A 40 -4.99 16.11 4.19
CA LYS A 40 -3.76 16.71 3.64
C LYS A 40 -2.96 15.75 2.77
N THR A 41 -3.47 14.53 2.55
CA THR A 41 -2.90 13.50 1.68
C THR A 41 -3.45 13.58 0.25
N GLY A 42 -3.01 12.69 -0.63
CA GLY A 42 -3.49 12.57 -2.02
C GLY A 42 -2.64 13.36 -3.02
N ARG A 43 -1.40 13.76 -2.66
CA ARG A 43 -0.48 14.50 -3.55
C ARG A 43 0.68 13.66 -4.05
N ALA A 44 1.13 12.69 -3.27
CA ALA A 44 2.26 11.85 -3.63
C ALA A 44 1.92 10.90 -4.78
N TYR A 45 2.88 10.67 -5.68
CA TYR A 45 2.81 9.59 -6.64
C TYR A 45 3.26 8.28 -5.99
N ILE A 46 2.35 7.30 -5.86
CA ILE A 46 2.60 6.04 -5.18
C ILE A 46 2.93 4.96 -6.21
N ILE A 47 4.08 4.31 -6.06
CA ILE A 47 4.61 3.27 -6.93
C ILE A 47 4.72 1.98 -6.11
N GLY A 48 4.09 0.90 -6.58
CA GLY A 48 4.25 -0.44 -6.02
C GLY A 48 5.31 -1.22 -6.80
N VAL A 49 6.24 -1.87 -6.09
CA VAL A 49 7.25 -2.73 -6.71
C VAL A 49 7.12 -4.13 -6.14
N THR A 50 6.81 -5.09 -7.01
CA THR A 50 6.62 -6.49 -6.65
C THR A 50 7.40 -7.42 -7.57
N GLY A 51 7.45 -8.70 -7.25
CA GLY A 51 8.16 -9.74 -8.02
C GLY A 51 8.86 -10.73 -7.11
N ALA A 52 9.35 -11.83 -7.65
CA ALA A 52 9.92 -12.95 -6.90
C ALA A 52 11.08 -12.54 -5.97
N PRO A 53 11.30 -13.27 -4.86
CA PRO A 53 12.46 -13.08 -4.02
C PRO A 53 13.75 -13.20 -4.85
N GLY A 54 14.73 -12.32 -4.58
CA GLY A 54 15.98 -12.33 -5.32
C GLY A 54 15.92 -11.78 -6.74
N SER A 55 14.77 -11.27 -7.23
CA SER A 55 14.68 -10.61 -8.55
C SER A 55 15.44 -9.27 -8.62
N GLY A 56 15.84 -8.72 -7.48
CA GLY A 56 16.60 -7.47 -7.41
C GLY A 56 15.74 -6.22 -7.28
N LYS A 57 14.53 -6.35 -6.73
CA LYS A 57 13.61 -5.24 -6.45
C LYS A 57 14.28 -4.12 -5.66
N SER A 58 14.84 -4.43 -4.50
CA SER A 58 15.50 -3.42 -3.65
C SER A 58 16.65 -2.70 -4.34
N THR A 59 17.43 -3.41 -5.19
CA THR A 59 18.47 -2.80 -6.00
C THR A 59 17.88 -1.89 -7.07
N LEU A 60 16.78 -2.30 -7.69
CA LEU A 60 16.07 -1.47 -8.68
C LEU A 60 15.48 -0.22 -8.00
N VAL A 61 14.80 -0.39 -6.86
CA VAL A 61 14.23 0.72 -6.06
C VAL A 61 15.32 1.71 -5.67
N ASP A 62 16.46 1.24 -5.17
CA ASP A 62 17.60 2.06 -4.80
C ASP A 62 18.11 2.93 -5.99
N ARG A 63 18.16 2.36 -7.21
CA ARG A 63 18.51 3.10 -8.42
C ARG A 63 17.41 4.04 -8.92
N MET A 64 16.15 3.67 -8.77
CA MET A 64 15.02 4.55 -9.07
C MET A 64 15.04 5.79 -8.19
N VAL A 65 15.37 5.63 -6.90
CA VAL A 65 15.55 6.75 -5.97
C VAL A 65 16.62 7.72 -6.50
N ASP A 66 17.77 7.23 -6.97
CA ASP A 66 18.79 8.08 -7.58
C ASP A 66 18.25 8.94 -8.73
N VAL A 67 17.40 8.35 -9.57
CA VAL A 67 16.81 9.08 -10.72
C VAL A 67 15.86 10.15 -10.22
N PHE A 68 14.93 9.84 -9.35
CA PHE A 68 13.98 10.81 -8.79
C PHE A 68 14.68 11.92 -7.99
N ARG A 69 15.73 11.58 -7.24
CA ARG A 69 16.50 12.58 -6.48
C ARG A 69 17.26 13.55 -7.39
N LYS A 70 17.79 13.07 -8.52
CA LYS A 70 18.41 13.94 -9.55
C LYS A 70 17.41 14.91 -10.18
N GLU A 71 16.13 14.53 -10.22
CA GLU A 71 15.03 15.40 -10.67
C GLU A 71 14.53 16.34 -9.56
N GLY A 72 15.17 16.34 -8.39
CA GLY A 72 14.80 17.17 -7.24
C GLY A 72 13.57 16.66 -6.45
N LYS A 73 13.09 15.45 -6.72
CA LYS A 73 11.93 14.87 -6.04
C LYS A 73 12.30 14.30 -4.67
N SER A 74 11.47 14.54 -3.67
CA SER A 74 11.56 13.87 -2.38
C SER A 74 10.92 12.49 -2.44
N VAL A 75 11.57 11.48 -1.81
CA VAL A 75 11.14 10.07 -1.92
C VAL A 75 10.90 9.45 -0.55
N GLY A 76 9.74 8.83 -0.38
CA GLY A 76 9.45 7.91 0.73
C GLY A 76 9.58 6.47 0.24
N ILE A 77 10.14 5.58 1.05
CA ILE A 77 10.23 4.14 0.76
C ILE A 77 9.60 3.38 1.90
N VAL A 78 8.66 2.51 1.57
CA VAL A 78 8.06 1.53 2.49
C VAL A 78 8.50 0.15 2.03
N ALA A 79 9.44 -0.45 2.77
CA ALA A 79 9.87 -1.82 2.55
C ALA A 79 9.03 -2.74 3.44
N VAL A 80 8.27 -3.64 2.80
CA VAL A 80 7.42 -4.60 3.49
C VAL A 80 8.15 -5.92 3.55
N ASP A 81 8.62 -6.29 4.75
CA ASP A 81 9.40 -7.50 4.99
C ASP A 81 8.56 -8.62 5.64
N PRO A 82 8.85 -9.91 5.37
CA PRO A 82 8.24 -10.98 6.13
C PRO A 82 8.64 -10.86 7.60
N THR A 83 7.71 -11.20 8.46
CA THR A 83 7.97 -11.22 9.90
C THR A 83 9.00 -12.29 10.21
N SER A 84 10.06 -11.95 10.94
CA SER A 84 10.99 -12.94 11.49
C SER A 84 10.24 -13.87 12.47
N PRO A 85 10.25 -15.20 12.25
CA PRO A 85 9.59 -16.13 13.17
C PRO A 85 10.22 -16.13 14.57
N PHE A 86 11.44 -15.58 14.72
CA PHE A 86 12.19 -15.57 15.98
C PHE A 86 12.04 -14.25 16.75
N THR A 87 11.95 -13.12 16.07
CA THR A 87 11.96 -11.79 16.71
C THR A 87 10.64 -11.05 16.60
N GLY A 88 9.72 -11.51 15.77
CA GLY A 88 8.46 -10.82 15.48
C GLY A 88 8.60 -9.47 14.76
N GLY A 89 9.85 -9.08 14.43
CA GLY A 89 10.16 -7.84 13.71
C GLY A 89 10.53 -8.05 12.25
N ALA A 90 10.67 -6.97 11.48
CA ALA A 90 11.15 -7.00 10.11
C ALA A 90 12.59 -7.57 10.04
N ILE A 91 12.87 -8.38 9.03
CA ILE A 91 14.22 -8.90 8.81
C ILE A 91 15.07 -7.72 8.31
N LEU A 92 16.07 -7.32 9.10
CA LEU A 92 16.93 -6.11 8.91
C LEU A 92 17.68 -6.03 7.56
N GLY A 93 17.50 -7.00 6.65
CA GLY A 93 18.28 -7.10 5.40
C GLY A 93 18.16 -5.88 4.47
N ASP A 94 17.00 -5.24 4.41
CA ASP A 94 16.77 -4.16 3.44
C ASP A 94 17.31 -2.80 3.90
N ARG A 95 17.36 -2.52 5.20
CA ARG A 95 18.01 -1.32 5.71
C ARG A 95 19.50 -1.25 5.36
N VAL A 96 20.17 -2.41 5.29
CA VAL A 96 21.60 -2.49 4.92
C VAL A 96 21.79 -2.18 3.43
N ARG A 97 20.84 -2.53 2.58
CA ARG A 97 20.95 -2.33 1.12
C ARG A 97 20.75 -0.89 0.68
N MET A 98 19.99 -0.08 1.43
CA MET A 98 19.68 1.32 1.09
C MET A 98 20.46 2.33 1.96
N GLN A 99 21.54 1.91 2.65
CA GLN A 99 22.34 2.78 3.53
C GLN A 99 22.88 4.03 2.84
N ARG A 100 23.14 4.00 1.53
CA ARG A 100 23.67 5.15 0.80
C ARG A 100 22.71 6.34 0.73
N HIS A 101 21.39 6.12 0.94
CA HIS A 101 20.38 7.19 1.02
C HIS A 101 20.08 7.64 2.46
N ALA A 102 20.71 7.01 3.47
CA ALA A 102 20.43 7.32 4.87
C ALA A 102 20.81 8.75 5.30
N THR A 103 21.70 9.41 4.52
CA THR A 103 22.16 10.78 4.76
C THR A 103 21.49 11.80 3.81
N ASP A 104 20.58 11.36 2.93
CA ASP A 104 19.85 12.26 2.04
C ASP A 104 18.54 12.70 2.70
N ASP A 105 18.44 13.96 3.10
CA ASP A 105 17.26 14.56 3.74
C ASP A 105 15.99 14.47 2.87
N GLY A 106 16.14 14.33 1.56
CA GLY A 106 15.04 14.12 0.63
C GLY A 106 14.49 12.70 0.64
N VAL A 107 15.18 11.73 1.24
CA VAL A 107 14.77 10.32 1.28
C VAL A 107 14.35 9.93 2.69
N PHE A 108 13.22 9.23 2.80
CA PHE A 108 12.74 8.66 4.06
C PHE A 108 12.41 7.19 3.88
N ILE A 109 13.00 6.32 4.70
CA ILE A 109 12.86 4.86 4.58
C ILE A 109 12.19 4.28 5.83
N ARG A 110 11.16 3.47 5.64
CA ARG A 110 10.48 2.72 6.70
C ARG A 110 10.34 1.25 6.30
N SER A 111 10.83 0.34 7.14
CA SER A 111 10.56 -1.10 7.01
C SER A 111 9.38 -1.49 7.89
N LEU A 112 8.51 -2.35 7.37
CA LEU A 112 7.34 -2.92 8.04
C LEU A 112 7.45 -4.43 8.08
N ALA A 113 7.03 -5.04 9.19
CA ALA A 113 6.92 -6.48 9.31
C ALA A 113 5.47 -6.92 9.03
N THR A 114 5.28 -8.04 8.31
CA THR A 114 3.96 -8.57 7.96
C THR A 114 3.14 -9.10 9.15
N ARG A 115 3.74 -9.31 10.30
CA ARG A 115 3.15 -9.78 11.58
C ARG A 115 2.00 -10.82 11.48
N GLY A 116 1.85 -11.52 10.36
CA GLY A 116 0.89 -12.63 10.18
C GLY A 116 -0.60 -12.28 10.31
N CYS A 117 -0.99 -11.02 10.26
CA CYS A 117 -2.38 -10.60 10.44
C CYS A 117 -3.15 -10.61 9.11
N LEU A 118 -4.24 -11.37 9.06
CA LEU A 118 -5.25 -11.29 8.00
C LEU A 118 -5.72 -9.82 7.83
N GLY A 119 -5.35 -9.17 6.73
CA GLY A 119 -5.74 -7.78 6.41
C GLY A 119 -4.99 -6.68 7.19
N GLY A 120 -4.12 -7.01 8.17
CA GLY A 120 -3.46 -6.01 9.02
C GLY A 120 -2.29 -5.28 8.36
N LEU A 121 -1.56 -5.95 7.46
CA LEU A 121 -0.45 -5.34 6.76
C LEU A 121 -0.91 -4.19 5.86
N THR A 122 -1.95 -4.43 5.09
CA THR A 122 -2.48 -3.44 4.13
C THR A 122 -2.90 -2.16 4.83
N ARG A 123 -3.53 -2.25 6.02
CA ARG A 123 -3.95 -1.07 6.81
C ARG A 123 -2.74 -0.26 7.29
N SER A 124 -1.78 -0.88 7.99
CA SER A 124 -0.59 -0.17 8.49
C SER A 124 0.23 0.41 7.35
N THR A 125 0.38 -0.32 6.24
CA THR A 125 1.08 0.18 5.05
C THR A 125 0.38 1.40 4.46
N GLN A 126 -0.95 1.36 4.33
CA GLN A 126 -1.75 2.48 3.85
C GLN A 126 -1.61 3.71 4.76
N ASP A 127 -1.69 3.52 6.07
CA ASP A 127 -1.58 4.60 7.05
C ASP A 127 -0.18 5.23 7.03
N ILE A 128 0.87 4.42 6.89
CA ILE A 128 2.25 4.90 6.76
C ILE A 128 2.47 5.65 5.45
N VAL A 129 1.90 5.17 4.33
CA VAL A 129 1.91 5.90 3.05
C VAL A 129 1.20 7.26 3.21
N ASN A 130 0.06 7.31 3.91
CA ASN A 130 -0.64 8.56 4.19
C ASN A 130 0.20 9.52 5.05
N VAL A 131 0.96 9.01 6.03
CA VAL A 131 1.89 9.85 6.82
C VAL A 131 3.00 10.42 5.95
N MET A 132 3.60 9.61 5.06
CA MET A 132 4.65 10.07 4.13
C MET A 132 4.12 11.12 3.13
N ASP A 133 2.91 10.93 2.62
CA ASP A 133 2.25 11.90 1.74
C ASP A 133 1.97 13.22 2.48
N ALA A 134 1.44 13.15 3.71
CA ALA A 134 1.22 14.31 4.56
C ALA A 134 2.53 15.06 4.92
N MET A 135 3.67 14.35 5.03
CA MET A 135 5.01 14.95 5.17
C MET A 135 5.47 15.72 3.93
N GLY A 136 4.75 15.60 2.81
CA GLY A 136 5.10 16.25 1.55
C GLY A 136 6.11 15.48 0.70
N LYS A 137 6.19 14.15 0.79
CA LYS A 137 6.98 13.35 -0.15
C LYS A 137 6.31 13.38 -1.52
N ASP A 138 7.11 13.65 -2.58
CA ASP A 138 6.60 13.69 -3.96
C ASP A 138 6.32 12.28 -4.50
N ILE A 139 7.21 11.35 -4.19
CA ILE A 139 7.17 9.95 -4.63
C ILE A 139 7.15 9.05 -3.40
N ILE A 140 6.28 8.04 -3.40
CA ILE A 140 6.30 7.00 -2.37
C ILE A 140 6.41 5.65 -3.07
N ILE A 141 7.48 4.91 -2.77
CA ILE A 141 7.72 3.57 -3.32
C ILE A 141 7.39 2.55 -2.23
N VAL A 142 6.48 1.62 -2.54
CA VAL A 142 6.14 0.50 -1.65
C VAL A 142 6.70 -0.76 -2.27
N GLU A 143 7.68 -1.38 -1.61
CA GLU A 143 8.34 -2.61 -2.06
C GLU A 143 7.87 -3.81 -1.26
N THR A 144 7.50 -4.91 -1.96
CA THR A 144 7.17 -6.19 -1.33
C THR A 144 8.36 -7.13 -1.30
N VAL A 145 8.29 -8.13 -0.43
CA VAL A 145 9.29 -9.20 -0.38
C VAL A 145 9.16 -10.23 -1.50
N GLY A 146 8.00 -10.33 -2.12
CA GLY A 146 7.76 -11.26 -3.22
C GLY A 146 7.26 -12.64 -2.77
N VAL A 147 6.57 -12.74 -1.63
CA VAL A 147 5.95 -14.00 -1.16
C VAL A 147 4.53 -13.74 -0.66
N GLY A 148 3.54 -14.28 -1.37
CA GLY A 148 2.16 -14.38 -0.86
C GLY A 148 1.17 -13.33 -1.37
N GLN A 149 0.07 -13.18 -0.62
CA GLN A 149 -1.08 -12.34 -0.99
C GLN A 149 -0.81 -10.84 -0.85
N ASP A 150 0.23 -10.46 -0.10
CA ASP A 150 0.66 -9.08 0.10
C ASP A 150 1.03 -8.37 -1.22
N GLU A 151 1.37 -9.15 -2.26
CA GLU A 151 1.67 -8.64 -3.60
C GLU A 151 0.46 -8.01 -4.28
N VAL A 152 -0.73 -8.61 -4.10
CA VAL A 152 -1.99 -8.09 -4.66
C VAL A 152 -2.45 -6.86 -3.89
N ASP A 153 -2.28 -6.86 -2.58
CA ASP A 153 -2.73 -5.76 -1.71
C ASP A 153 -1.95 -4.47 -1.97
N ILE A 154 -0.65 -4.57 -2.24
CA ILE A 154 0.19 -3.40 -2.56
C ILE A 154 -0.18 -2.77 -3.90
N VAL A 155 -0.61 -3.59 -4.86
CA VAL A 155 -1.10 -3.09 -6.15
C VAL A 155 -2.35 -2.23 -5.97
N ASN A 156 -3.25 -2.61 -5.07
CA ASN A 156 -4.44 -1.82 -4.76
C ASN A 156 -4.09 -0.46 -4.13
N LEU A 157 -2.92 -0.36 -3.49
CA LEU A 157 -2.40 0.86 -2.89
C LEU A 157 -1.73 1.78 -3.92
N ALA A 158 -1.06 1.22 -4.91
CA ALA A 158 -0.22 1.95 -5.85
C ALA A 158 -1.01 2.63 -6.98
N HIS A 159 -0.49 3.76 -7.45
CA HIS A 159 -0.95 4.37 -8.70
C HIS A 159 -0.38 3.63 -9.91
N THR A 160 0.87 3.15 -9.79
CA THR A 160 1.56 2.36 -10.81
C THR A 160 2.24 1.16 -10.15
N SER A 161 1.98 -0.04 -10.68
CA SER A 161 2.56 -1.30 -10.22
C SER A 161 3.66 -1.75 -11.18
N VAL A 162 4.85 -1.95 -10.64
CA VAL A 162 6.03 -2.44 -11.35
C VAL A 162 6.29 -3.88 -10.94
N VAL A 163 6.25 -4.79 -11.90
CA VAL A 163 6.53 -6.23 -11.70
C VAL A 163 7.95 -6.54 -12.17
N VAL A 164 8.78 -7.01 -11.24
CA VAL A 164 10.19 -7.31 -11.50
C VAL A 164 10.40 -8.81 -11.69
N LEU A 165 10.88 -9.18 -12.87
CA LEU A 165 11.18 -10.53 -13.31
C LEU A 165 12.68 -10.70 -13.50
N VAL A 166 13.17 -11.96 -13.59
CA VAL A 166 14.56 -12.26 -13.98
C VAL A 166 14.57 -13.41 -14.99
N PRO A 167 15.59 -13.47 -15.87
CA PRO A 167 15.74 -14.58 -16.82
C PRO A 167 15.87 -15.93 -16.11
N GLY A 168 15.33 -16.97 -16.74
CA GLY A 168 15.42 -18.36 -16.23
C GLY A 168 14.30 -18.80 -15.28
N MET A 169 13.31 -17.96 -15.04
CA MET A 169 12.13 -18.27 -14.22
C MET A 169 10.96 -18.89 -15.02
N GLY A 170 11.25 -19.78 -15.99
CA GLY A 170 10.23 -20.36 -16.88
C GLY A 170 9.04 -21.00 -16.15
N ASP A 171 9.30 -21.77 -15.08
CA ASP A 171 8.24 -22.35 -14.25
C ASP A 171 7.58 -21.30 -13.32
N GLU A 172 8.28 -20.22 -12.99
CA GLU A 172 7.76 -19.14 -12.16
C GLU A 172 6.93 -18.11 -12.96
N ILE A 173 7.13 -17.97 -14.28
CA ILE A 173 6.19 -17.21 -15.13
C ILE A 173 4.82 -17.88 -15.12
N GLN A 174 4.77 -19.23 -15.07
CA GLN A 174 3.53 -19.96 -14.85
C GLN A 174 3.04 -19.86 -13.39
N ALA A 175 3.96 -19.69 -12.42
CA ALA A 175 3.67 -19.52 -11.01
C ALA A 175 3.46 -18.04 -10.61
N ILE A 176 3.96 -17.08 -11.38
CA ILE A 176 3.51 -15.66 -11.37
C ILE A 176 2.11 -15.65 -11.99
N LYS A 177 1.26 -16.40 -11.30
CA LYS A 177 -0.12 -16.71 -11.57
C LYS A 177 -0.82 -15.49 -12.15
N ALA A 178 -1.71 -15.74 -13.06
CA ALA A 178 -2.62 -14.82 -13.75
C ALA A 178 -2.91 -13.49 -13.00
N GLY A 179 -2.98 -13.47 -11.66
CA GLY A 179 -3.23 -12.30 -10.86
C GLY A 179 -2.15 -11.19 -10.92
N ILE A 180 -0.85 -11.51 -10.87
CA ILE A 180 0.21 -10.46 -10.84
C ILE A 180 0.40 -9.86 -12.24
N ILE A 181 0.21 -10.67 -13.30
CA ILE A 181 0.30 -10.17 -14.68
C ILE A 181 -0.89 -9.26 -15.01
N GLU A 182 -2.08 -9.57 -14.48
CA GLU A 182 -3.27 -8.73 -14.68
C GLU A 182 -3.15 -7.35 -14.03
N ILE A 183 -2.39 -7.24 -12.95
CA ILE A 183 -2.26 -6.03 -12.14
C ILE A 183 -1.02 -5.19 -12.46
N GLY A 184 0.00 -5.76 -13.16
CA GLY A 184 1.23 -5.04 -13.51
C GLY A 184 0.98 -3.96 -14.56
N GLU A 185 1.34 -2.71 -14.29
CA GLU A 185 1.31 -1.63 -15.29
C GLU A 185 2.65 -1.47 -16.00
N ILE A 186 3.74 -1.93 -15.40
CA ILE A 186 5.08 -1.91 -15.98
C ILE A 186 5.76 -3.23 -15.63
N PHE A 187 6.43 -3.82 -16.60
CA PHE A 187 7.21 -5.04 -16.40
C PHE A 187 8.71 -4.76 -16.59
N VAL A 188 9.51 -5.28 -15.66
CA VAL A 188 10.96 -5.12 -15.68
C VAL A 188 11.62 -6.49 -15.65
N ILE A 189 12.37 -6.83 -16.70
CA ILE A 189 13.26 -8.00 -16.73
C ILE A 189 14.62 -7.53 -16.24
N ASN A 190 14.88 -7.73 -14.93
CA ASN A 190 16.14 -7.36 -14.30
C ASN A 190 17.19 -8.47 -14.50
N LYS A 191 18.47 -8.13 -14.29
CA LYS A 191 19.62 -9.01 -14.59
C LYS A 191 19.61 -9.47 -16.06
N SER A 192 19.30 -8.53 -16.94
CA SER A 192 19.14 -8.78 -18.38
C SER A 192 20.47 -9.12 -19.11
N ASP A 193 21.58 -9.06 -18.39
CA ASP A 193 22.88 -9.62 -18.77
C ASP A 193 22.92 -11.17 -18.79
N ARG A 194 21.93 -11.82 -18.18
CA ARG A 194 21.86 -13.28 -18.09
C ARG A 194 21.25 -13.91 -19.35
N GLU A 195 21.66 -15.14 -19.63
CA GLU A 195 21.05 -15.95 -20.67
C GLU A 195 19.55 -16.16 -20.39
N GLY A 196 18.77 -16.25 -21.47
CA GLY A 196 17.32 -16.49 -21.37
C GLY A 196 16.46 -15.21 -21.32
N THR A 197 17.07 -14.02 -21.32
CA THR A 197 16.33 -12.75 -21.31
C THR A 197 15.35 -12.61 -22.47
N ASP A 198 15.77 -12.96 -23.70
CA ASP A 198 14.91 -12.88 -24.90
C ASP A 198 13.73 -13.85 -24.80
N LYS A 199 13.95 -15.04 -24.26
CA LYS A 199 12.89 -16.04 -24.04
C LYS A 199 11.88 -15.55 -23.02
N THR A 200 12.34 -15.02 -21.87
CA THR A 200 11.49 -14.46 -20.81
C THR A 200 10.65 -13.31 -21.34
N GLU A 201 11.24 -12.41 -22.14
CA GLU A 201 10.50 -11.30 -22.74
C GLU A 201 9.44 -11.79 -23.73
N TYR A 202 9.78 -12.75 -24.58
CA TYR A 202 8.85 -13.33 -25.55
C TYR A 202 7.64 -13.99 -24.85
N GLU A 203 7.90 -14.82 -23.85
CA GLU A 203 6.84 -15.47 -23.07
C GLU A 203 5.94 -14.45 -22.36
N LEU A 204 6.52 -13.40 -21.77
CA LEU A 204 5.77 -12.33 -21.12
C LEU A 204 4.91 -11.56 -22.13
N ARG A 205 5.41 -11.24 -23.33
CA ARG A 205 4.64 -10.59 -24.39
C ARG A 205 3.43 -11.42 -24.80
N LEU A 206 3.61 -12.72 -24.99
CA LEU A 206 2.51 -13.63 -25.32
C LEU A 206 1.40 -13.59 -24.26
N VAL A 207 1.78 -13.61 -22.98
CA VAL A 207 0.79 -13.56 -21.89
C VAL A 207 0.07 -12.21 -21.85
N LEU A 208 0.79 -11.11 -22.05
CA LEU A 208 0.18 -9.76 -22.09
C LEU A 208 -0.77 -9.58 -23.29
N GLU A 209 -0.44 -10.15 -24.44
CA GLU A 209 -1.30 -10.14 -25.64
C GLU A 209 -2.58 -10.96 -25.45
N MET A 210 -2.53 -12.05 -24.66
CA MET A 210 -3.69 -12.87 -24.31
C MET A 210 -4.60 -12.21 -23.25
N GLY A 211 -4.09 -11.22 -22.55
CA GLY A 211 -4.82 -10.49 -21.52
C GLY A 211 -5.93 -9.59 -22.08
N LYS A 212 -6.85 -9.16 -21.22
CA LYS A 212 -7.88 -8.18 -21.61
C LYS A 212 -7.25 -6.81 -21.85
N LYS A 213 -7.68 -6.16 -22.95
CA LYS A 213 -7.30 -4.75 -23.18
C LYS A 213 -7.79 -3.89 -22.00
N ARG A 214 -6.91 -3.03 -21.51
CA ARG A 214 -7.24 -2.11 -20.41
C ARG A 214 -8.17 -1.00 -20.88
N GLU A 215 -9.09 -0.62 -20.01
CA GLU A 215 -10.07 0.45 -20.32
C GLU A 215 -9.42 1.83 -20.48
N ASP A 216 -8.25 2.06 -19.87
CA ASP A 216 -7.48 3.29 -19.96
C ASP A 216 -6.62 3.39 -21.23
N GLY A 217 -6.59 2.31 -22.04
CA GLY A 217 -5.79 2.24 -23.25
C GLY A 217 -4.28 2.10 -22.99
N TRP A 218 -3.88 1.88 -21.74
CA TRP A 218 -2.47 1.64 -21.40
C TRP A 218 -2.03 0.24 -21.83
N GLU A 219 -0.96 0.17 -22.61
CA GLU A 219 -0.29 -1.08 -22.95
C GLU A 219 0.97 -1.21 -22.07
N PRO A 220 1.03 -2.21 -21.15
CA PRO A 220 2.15 -2.34 -20.23
C PRO A 220 3.47 -2.57 -20.96
N PRO A 221 4.45 -1.66 -20.84
CA PRO A 221 5.77 -1.83 -21.43
C PRO A 221 6.60 -2.86 -20.66
N ILE A 222 7.53 -3.50 -21.38
CA ILE A 222 8.57 -4.37 -20.82
C ILE A 222 9.90 -3.66 -20.96
N PHE A 223 10.61 -3.48 -19.84
CA PHE A 223 11.95 -2.89 -19.81
C PHE A 223 12.98 -3.94 -19.40
N ARG A 224 14.17 -3.87 -19.99
CA ARG A 224 15.34 -4.66 -19.59
C ARG A 224 16.23 -3.82 -18.69
N THR A 225 16.67 -4.37 -17.56
CA THR A 225 17.54 -3.66 -16.63
C THR A 225 18.71 -4.52 -16.15
N GLU A 226 19.82 -3.85 -15.89
CA GLU A 226 20.92 -4.34 -15.06
C GLU A 226 21.00 -3.39 -13.85
N ALA A 227 20.12 -3.58 -12.87
CA ALA A 227 19.91 -2.62 -11.76
C ALA A 227 21.21 -2.32 -10.99
N ILE A 228 22.10 -3.31 -10.81
CA ILE A 228 23.41 -3.10 -10.17
C ILE A 228 24.22 -2.01 -10.88
N LEU A 229 24.20 -1.99 -12.20
CA LEU A 229 24.92 -1.03 -13.03
C LEU A 229 24.09 0.24 -13.36
N GLY A 230 22.81 0.27 -12.96
CA GLY A 230 21.88 1.36 -13.26
C GLY A 230 21.41 1.41 -14.72
N LYS A 231 21.72 0.40 -15.56
CA LYS A 231 21.29 0.37 -16.96
C LYS A 231 19.80 0.09 -17.05
N GLY A 232 19.10 0.80 -17.94
CA GLY A 232 17.67 0.67 -18.19
C GLY A 232 16.76 1.25 -17.10
N VAL A 233 17.32 1.79 -16.00
CA VAL A 233 16.51 2.32 -14.87
C VAL A 233 15.85 3.65 -15.22
N VAL A 234 16.51 4.50 -15.97
CA VAL A 234 15.96 5.79 -16.43
C VAL A 234 14.74 5.56 -17.31
N GLU A 235 14.79 4.57 -18.18
CA GLU A 235 13.70 4.16 -19.06
C GLU A 235 12.50 3.64 -18.25
N VAL A 236 12.74 2.85 -17.20
CA VAL A 236 11.68 2.40 -16.27
C VAL A 236 11.02 3.59 -15.60
N VAL A 237 11.80 4.53 -15.05
CA VAL A 237 11.26 5.75 -14.40
C VAL A 237 10.46 6.58 -15.40
N SER A 238 10.97 6.76 -16.61
CA SER A 238 10.26 7.48 -17.68
C SER A 238 8.92 6.80 -18.04
N GLY A 239 8.91 5.46 -18.09
CA GLY A 239 7.68 4.67 -18.28
C GLY A 239 6.66 4.90 -17.17
N MET A 240 7.10 4.94 -15.91
CA MET A 240 6.24 5.24 -14.76
C MET A 240 5.64 6.64 -14.81
N VAL A 241 6.46 7.64 -15.12
CA VAL A 241 6.00 9.03 -15.26
C VAL A 241 4.96 9.13 -16.40
N ARG A 242 5.21 8.46 -17.52
CA ARG A 242 4.27 8.42 -18.66
C ARG A 242 2.95 7.76 -18.26
N HIS A 243 2.99 6.63 -17.53
CA HIS A 243 1.77 5.98 -17.04
C HIS A 243 0.98 6.90 -16.11
N HIS A 244 1.66 7.56 -15.17
CA HIS A 244 1.02 8.52 -14.27
C HIS A 244 0.33 9.67 -15.03
N GLN A 245 0.97 10.22 -16.07
CA GLN A 245 0.37 11.24 -16.92
C GLN A 245 -0.91 10.76 -17.61
N ILE A 246 -0.92 9.53 -18.15
CA ILE A 246 -2.11 8.93 -18.76
C ILE A 246 -3.23 8.74 -17.72
N LEU A 247 -2.91 8.26 -16.51
CA LEU A 247 -3.89 8.14 -15.43
C LEU A 247 -4.56 9.49 -15.10
N MET A 248 -3.78 10.57 -15.08
CA MET A 248 -4.28 11.92 -14.80
C MET A 248 -5.16 12.46 -15.94
N GLN A 249 -4.84 12.13 -17.20
CA GLN A 249 -5.57 12.59 -18.38
C GLN A 249 -6.89 11.84 -18.63
N THR A 250 -6.95 10.55 -18.25
CA THR A 250 -8.03 9.63 -18.65
C THR A 250 -9.10 9.42 -17.58
N ARG A 251 -9.12 10.17 -16.47
CA ARG A 251 -9.96 9.90 -15.29
C ARG A 251 -9.73 8.49 -14.66
N ALA A 252 -8.78 7.73 -15.14
CA ALA A 252 -8.44 6.42 -14.57
C ALA A 252 -7.93 6.58 -13.12
N MET A 253 -7.23 7.66 -12.84
CA MET A 253 -6.82 8.03 -11.48
C MET A 253 -8.04 8.20 -10.55
N GLU A 254 -9.06 8.91 -10.98
CA GLU A 254 -10.29 9.11 -10.19
C GLU A 254 -10.99 7.79 -9.86
N ARG A 255 -11.05 6.87 -10.84
CA ARG A 255 -11.61 5.51 -10.62
C ARG A 255 -10.78 4.72 -9.62
N LYS A 256 -9.45 4.70 -9.78
CA LYS A 256 -8.53 4.03 -8.82
C LYS A 256 -8.70 4.59 -7.40
N LEU A 257 -8.75 5.90 -7.24
CA LEU A 257 -8.93 6.55 -5.94
C LEU A 257 -10.29 6.25 -5.31
N LYS A 258 -11.38 6.21 -6.10
CA LYS A 258 -12.70 5.81 -5.62
C LYS A 258 -12.73 4.37 -5.13
N GLU A 259 -12.20 3.43 -5.92
CA GLU A 259 -12.17 2.02 -5.53
C GLU A 259 -11.28 1.81 -4.30
N ARG A 260 -10.10 2.44 -4.25
CA ARG A 260 -9.23 2.42 -3.08
C ARG A 260 -9.93 2.97 -1.83
N ALA A 261 -10.60 4.13 -1.93
CA ALA A 261 -11.32 4.72 -0.80
C ALA A 261 -12.41 3.79 -0.27
N LYS A 262 -13.16 3.11 -1.19
CA LYS A 262 -14.17 2.13 -0.84
C LYS A 262 -13.56 0.91 -0.12
N VAL A 263 -12.51 0.33 -0.68
CA VAL A 263 -11.82 -0.83 -0.08
C VAL A 263 -11.25 -0.47 1.29
N THR A 264 -10.54 0.65 1.41
CA THR A 264 -9.98 1.13 2.68
C THR A 264 -11.08 1.36 3.73
N PHE A 265 -12.18 2.00 3.35
CA PHE A 265 -13.29 2.22 4.28
C PHE A 265 -13.90 0.90 4.77
N LEU A 266 -14.13 -0.06 3.87
CA LEU A 266 -14.68 -1.37 4.25
C LEU A 266 -13.71 -2.16 5.15
N GLN A 267 -12.41 -2.11 4.88
CA GLN A 267 -11.40 -2.75 5.74
C GLN A 267 -11.36 -2.13 7.14
N ILE A 268 -11.41 -0.80 7.23
CA ILE A 268 -11.48 -0.10 8.53
C ILE A 268 -12.75 -0.49 9.27
N LEU A 269 -13.90 -0.43 8.61
CA LEU A 269 -15.19 -0.79 9.20
C LEU A 269 -15.20 -2.23 9.70
N GLN A 270 -14.71 -3.18 8.89
CA GLN A 270 -14.59 -4.58 9.28
C GLN A 270 -13.68 -4.75 10.50
N SER A 271 -12.53 -4.07 10.53
CA SER A 271 -11.60 -4.13 11.66
C SER A 271 -12.20 -3.56 12.94
N GLU A 272 -12.89 -2.42 12.87
CA GLU A 272 -13.53 -1.79 14.02
C GLU A 272 -14.69 -2.66 14.58
N VAL A 273 -15.52 -3.20 13.68
CA VAL A 273 -16.63 -4.10 14.09
C VAL A 273 -16.09 -5.38 14.73
N MET A 274 -15.10 -6.03 14.08
CA MET A 274 -14.49 -7.25 14.63
C MET A 274 -13.77 -6.97 15.95
N GLY A 275 -13.04 -5.85 16.05
CA GLY A 275 -12.36 -5.43 17.28
C GLY A 275 -13.34 -5.25 18.44
N HIS A 276 -14.48 -4.60 18.20
CA HIS A 276 -15.53 -4.41 19.21
C HIS A 276 -16.10 -5.73 19.71
N PHE A 277 -16.45 -6.64 18.81
CA PHE A 277 -16.96 -7.96 19.21
C PHE A 277 -15.93 -8.80 19.96
N THR A 278 -14.69 -8.82 19.48
CA THR A 278 -13.62 -9.58 20.12
C THR A 278 -13.37 -9.07 21.54
N GLN A 279 -13.30 -7.75 21.72
CA GLN A 279 -13.14 -7.13 23.03
C GLN A 279 -14.30 -7.45 23.96
N GLN A 280 -15.55 -7.38 23.48
CA GLN A 280 -16.72 -7.74 24.28
C GLN A 280 -16.67 -9.19 24.76
N ILE A 281 -16.34 -10.15 23.86
CA ILE A 281 -16.20 -11.57 24.21
C ILE A 281 -15.11 -11.78 25.26
N GLU A 282 -13.97 -11.06 25.14
CA GLU A 282 -12.86 -11.13 26.09
C GLU A 282 -13.24 -10.57 27.47
N GLU A 283 -13.86 -9.39 27.52
CA GLU A 283 -14.29 -8.72 28.75
C GLU A 283 -15.35 -9.53 29.50
N GLU A 284 -16.26 -10.20 28.79
CA GLU A 284 -17.28 -11.07 29.35
C GLU A 284 -16.78 -12.49 29.63
N GLY A 285 -15.54 -12.84 29.28
CA GLY A 285 -14.96 -14.16 29.49
C GLY A 285 -15.68 -15.29 28.74
N GLN A 286 -16.31 -15.00 27.61
CA GLN A 286 -17.21 -15.93 26.91
C GLN A 286 -16.47 -16.89 25.97
N TRP A 287 -15.17 -16.72 25.69
CA TRP A 287 -14.44 -17.54 24.73
C TRP A 287 -14.51 -19.04 25.03
N GLU A 288 -14.33 -19.46 26.30
CA GLU A 288 -14.38 -20.88 26.66
C GLU A 288 -15.77 -21.50 26.41
N ASN A 289 -16.81 -20.74 26.72
CA ASN A 289 -18.19 -21.19 26.49
C ASN A 289 -18.51 -21.30 25.00
N ILE A 290 -18.16 -20.26 24.21
CA ILE A 290 -18.35 -20.22 22.77
C ILE A 290 -17.61 -21.39 22.10
N VAL A 291 -16.35 -21.60 22.43
CA VAL A 291 -15.53 -22.67 21.85
C VAL A 291 -16.07 -24.04 22.31
N GLY A 292 -16.46 -24.19 23.58
CA GLY A 292 -17.06 -25.41 24.11
C GLY A 292 -18.36 -25.78 23.40
N ASP A 293 -19.26 -24.82 23.21
CA ASP A 293 -20.54 -25.04 22.53
C ASP A 293 -20.36 -25.42 21.05
N LEU A 294 -19.38 -24.84 20.38
CA LEU A 294 -19.02 -25.17 18.99
C LEU A 294 -18.38 -26.56 18.88
N MET A 295 -17.46 -26.92 19.80
CA MET A 295 -16.82 -28.23 19.83
C MET A 295 -17.81 -29.35 20.09
N GLU A 296 -18.73 -29.13 21.02
CA GLU A 296 -19.79 -30.09 21.35
C GLU A 296 -20.98 -30.04 20.39
N ARG A 297 -20.92 -29.16 19.37
CA ARG A 297 -21.99 -28.98 18.37
C ARG A 297 -23.34 -28.62 18.95
N ARG A 298 -23.37 -27.96 20.10
CA ARG A 298 -24.59 -27.42 20.70
C ARG A 298 -25.14 -26.24 19.92
N THR A 299 -24.27 -25.52 19.25
CA THR A 299 -24.59 -24.45 18.29
C THR A 299 -23.69 -24.55 17.09
N ASP A 300 -23.97 -23.74 16.05
CA ASP A 300 -23.15 -23.60 14.87
C ASP A 300 -22.57 -22.17 14.76
N PRO A 301 -21.43 -21.98 14.05
CA PRO A 301 -20.78 -20.68 13.94
C PRO A 301 -21.66 -19.60 13.29
N TYR A 302 -22.56 -19.98 12.38
CA TYR A 302 -23.41 -19.04 11.65
C TYR A 302 -24.50 -18.47 12.55
N SER A 303 -25.22 -19.34 13.27
CA SER A 303 -26.28 -18.95 14.21
C SER A 303 -25.72 -18.08 15.34
N LEU A 304 -24.52 -18.42 15.84
CA LEU A 304 -23.86 -17.64 16.88
C LEU A 304 -23.48 -16.24 16.38
N ALA A 305 -22.88 -16.15 15.19
CA ALA A 305 -22.52 -14.88 14.58
C ALA A 305 -23.77 -14.01 14.33
N GLU A 306 -24.87 -14.60 13.79
CA GLU A 306 -26.14 -13.89 13.62
C GLU A 306 -26.70 -13.36 14.94
N HIS A 307 -26.65 -14.16 15.99
CA HIS A 307 -27.13 -13.75 17.32
C HIS A 307 -26.35 -12.55 17.85
N MET A 308 -25.00 -12.60 17.77
CA MET A 308 -24.13 -11.50 18.18
C MET A 308 -24.39 -10.23 17.38
N MET A 309 -24.52 -10.34 16.05
CA MET A 309 -24.83 -9.22 15.19
C MET A 309 -26.21 -8.60 15.52
N ARG A 310 -27.24 -9.40 15.73
CA ARG A 310 -28.56 -8.90 16.14
C ARG A 310 -28.54 -8.22 17.50
N SER A 311 -27.78 -8.75 18.45
CA SER A 311 -27.62 -8.15 19.77
C SER A 311 -26.98 -6.77 19.71
N ALA A 312 -25.95 -6.62 18.89
CA ALA A 312 -25.21 -5.37 18.77
C ALA A 312 -25.92 -4.30 17.93
N PHE A 313 -26.56 -4.69 16.81
CA PHE A 313 -27.17 -3.73 15.86
C PHE A 313 -28.69 -3.63 15.93
N GLY A 314 -29.35 -4.39 16.80
CA GLY A 314 -30.82 -4.39 16.95
C GLY A 314 -31.45 -3.11 17.51
N LYS A 315 -30.64 -2.08 17.80
CA LYS A 315 -31.11 -0.77 18.28
C LYS A 315 -30.20 0.34 17.76
N THR A 316 -30.41 0.87 16.57
CA THR A 316 -30.05 2.28 16.32
C THR A 316 -30.55 2.76 14.96
N ASP A 317 -31.42 3.76 14.98
CA ASP A 317 -31.62 4.75 13.91
C ASP A 317 -30.39 5.67 13.93
N ALA A 318 -29.51 5.61 12.97
CA ALA A 318 -28.34 6.48 12.89
C ALA A 318 -28.24 7.13 11.52
N SER A 319 -28.62 8.40 11.45
CA SER A 319 -28.32 9.29 10.34
C SER A 319 -26.80 9.49 10.24
N ILE A 320 -26.24 9.31 9.03
CA ILE A 320 -24.83 9.55 8.73
C ILE A 320 -24.50 11.04 8.97
N PRO A 321 -23.53 11.40 9.82
CA PRO A 321 -23.18 12.78 10.04
C PRO A 321 -22.54 13.39 8.78
N GLN A 322 -23.25 14.28 8.11
CA GLN A 322 -22.71 15.07 7.01
C GLN A 322 -21.84 16.20 7.56
N ARG A 323 -20.57 16.26 7.14
CA ARG A 323 -19.69 17.40 7.40
C ARG A 323 -20.25 18.62 6.67
N LYS A 324 -20.58 19.67 7.40
CA LYS A 324 -20.89 20.99 6.82
C LYS A 324 -19.68 21.46 6.02
N THR A 325 -19.82 21.53 4.71
CA THR A 325 -18.88 22.26 3.84
C THR A 325 -18.94 23.72 4.27
N SER A 326 -17.84 24.26 4.75
CA SER A 326 -17.65 25.70 5.04
C SER A 326 -17.56 26.44 3.70
N GLY A 327 -18.71 26.79 3.12
CA GLY A 327 -18.77 27.39 1.80
C GLY A 327 -20.06 28.14 1.51
N ASP A 328 -20.73 28.68 2.56
CA ASP A 328 -21.86 29.59 2.32
C ASP A 328 -21.90 30.70 3.40
N SER A 329 -20.91 31.58 3.32
CA SER A 329 -20.98 32.87 3.99
C SER A 329 -20.44 33.93 3.04
N LYS A 330 -21.31 34.42 2.14
CA LYS A 330 -21.25 35.78 1.56
C LYS A 330 -22.29 35.90 0.45
N LYS A 331 -23.48 36.30 0.81
CA LYS A 331 -24.40 37.13 -0.02
C LYS A 331 -25.67 37.41 0.77
N GLU A 332 -25.61 38.37 1.68
CA GLU A 332 -26.76 39.19 2.03
C GLU A 332 -26.18 40.54 2.46
N GLY A 333 -26.52 41.57 1.72
CA GLY A 333 -26.15 42.92 2.06
C GLY A 333 -26.18 43.86 0.90
N GLY A 334 -27.36 44.43 0.60
CA GLY A 334 -27.39 45.62 -0.24
C GLY A 334 -28.52 45.71 -1.23
N ALA A 335 -29.73 45.98 -0.73
CA ALA A 335 -30.73 46.71 -1.49
C ALA A 335 -31.65 47.43 -0.47
N GLY A 336 -31.49 48.72 -0.37
CA GLY A 336 -32.34 49.56 0.42
C GLY A 336 -31.99 51.03 0.18
N SER A 337 -32.76 51.65 -0.66
CA SER A 337 -33.09 53.04 -0.89
C SER A 337 -32.93 53.49 -2.30
#